data_1e7527946a1eaa09a72bf61d71d6d1b3
#
_entry.id   1e7527946a1eaa09a72bf61d71d6d1b3
#
_cell.length_a   1.000
_cell.length_b   1.000
_cell.length_c   1.000
_cell.angle_alpha   90.00
_cell.angle_beta   90.00
_cell.angle_gamma   90.00
#
_symmetry.space_group_name_H-M   'P 1'
#
loop_
_entity.id
_entity.type
_entity.pdbx_description
1 polymer ?
#
loop_
_entity_poly.entity_id
_entity_poly.type
_entity_poly.pdbx_seq_one_letter_code
_entity_poly.pdbx_strand_id
1 'polypeptide(L)'
;MKSAPPEKRTSLKDLAAYLNLSQTTISFVLNDAPLAKDLTEETRRRVREAARKFNYRPSYFALNLNRGGSESIGVIVPEHSEGYFSVVMGGAERYLMQKNFMYFTVCHYWKPKLMMEYPKLLKKRGAEGLLLLNTNADFDSTLPVVAISAHLEKDGVTNVIIDHTKAAQLAIKHLYDGGHRKIAFMKGDRHIMDTESRWEALMSIAQRFGVQPTPERTVQIKSNSWSPQVGYEPTKRLLSATRDFTALVCFNDTAALGAIRALHEVDMLVPRDVSVVGFDDIVGAEFNVPSLTTIRQPLDAMGRKAAQILLDRIARPRAKYPPRVLMQPKLIVRESTQKVRAGSKHRHA
;
A
#
# COMPACT_ATOMS: atom_id res chain seq x y z
N MET A 1 44.29 -5.25 7.28
CA MET A 1 44.48 -3.88 6.72
C MET A 1 43.75 -2.92 7.65
N LYS A 2 44.45 -2.04 8.32
CA LYS A 2 43.84 -0.98 9.14
C LYS A 2 43.25 0.05 8.18
N SER A 3 41.91 0.26 8.25
CA SER A 3 41.23 1.31 7.50
C SER A 3 41.80 2.67 7.91
N ALA A 4 42.13 3.52 6.93
CA ALA A 4 42.52 4.90 7.19
C ALA A 4 41.43 5.61 8.02
N PRO A 5 41.80 6.49 8.98
CA PRO A 5 40.83 7.25 9.74
C PRO A 5 39.97 8.08 8.77
N PRO A 6 38.63 8.18 9.01
CA PRO A 6 37.75 8.94 8.12
C PRO A 6 38.27 10.40 8.04
N GLU A 7 38.47 10.90 6.82
CA GLU A 7 38.79 12.31 6.58
C GLU A 7 37.77 13.19 7.31
N LYS A 8 38.27 14.08 8.16
CA LYS A 8 37.44 15.00 8.95
C LYS A 8 36.67 15.90 8.01
N ARG A 9 35.34 15.63 7.88
CA ARG A 9 34.49 16.46 7.03
C ARG A 9 34.54 17.92 7.51
N THR A 10 34.77 18.82 6.59
CA THR A 10 34.75 20.28 6.86
C THR A 10 33.38 20.65 7.43
N SER A 11 33.39 21.35 8.57
CA SER A 11 32.15 21.82 9.22
C SER A 11 31.83 23.26 8.81
N LEU A 12 30.59 23.70 9.07
CA LEU A 12 30.20 25.10 8.88
C LEU A 12 31.09 26.05 9.69
N LYS A 13 31.54 25.60 10.88
CA LYS A 13 32.48 26.36 11.75
C LYS A 13 33.84 26.53 11.10
N ASP A 14 34.34 25.51 10.42
CA ASP A 14 35.63 25.57 9.73
C ASP A 14 35.58 26.55 8.55
N LEU A 15 34.47 26.56 7.78
CA LEU A 15 34.25 27.55 6.73
C LEU A 15 34.14 28.98 7.28
N ALA A 16 33.46 29.14 8.41
CA ALA A 16 33.31 30.43 9.08
C ALA A 16 34.68 31.01 9.49
N ALA A 17 35.53 30.18 10.09
CA ALA A 17 36.87 30.55 10.45
C ALA A 17 37.74 30.90 9.21
N TYR A 18 37.66 30.08 8.15
CA TYR A 18 38.44 30.32 6.90
C TYR A 18 38.04 31.62 6.20
N LEU A 19 36.76 31.97 6.17
CA LEU A 19 36.25 33.16 5.46
C LEU A 19 36.20 34.41 6.32
N ASN A 20 36.43 34.28 7.62
CA ASN A 20 36.21 35.32 8.63
C ASN A 20 34.79 35.91 8.57
N LEU A 21 33.80 34.98 8.50
CA LEU A 21 32.37 35.30 8.45
C LEU A 21 31.62 34.55 9.55
N SER A 22 30.44 35.03 9.90
CA SER A 22 29.60 34.29 10.83
C SER A 22 29.03 33.00 10.17
N GLN A 23 28.84 31.93 10.97
CA GLN A 23 28.19 30.72 10.49
C GLN A 23 26.80 30.99 9.89
N THR A 24 26.09 31.95 10.44
CA THR A 24 24.77 32.40 9.95
C THR A 24 24.85 32.98 8.55
N THR A 25 25.85 33.87 8.30
CA THR A 25 26.12 34.46 6.98
C THR A 25 26.37 33.37 5.93
N ILE A 26 27.24 32.41 6.25
CA ILE A 26 27.56 31.29 5.33
C ILE A 26 26.32 30.44 5.09
N SER A 27 25.54 30.12 6.14
CA SER A 27 24.32 29.36 6.05
C SER A 27 23.29 30.04 5.14
N PHE A 28 23.14 31.37 5.23
CA PHE A 28 22.23 32.11 4.35
C PHE A 28 22.63 31.98 2.89
N VAL A 29 23.90 32.12 2.58
CA VAL A 29 24.39 32.03 1.19
C VAL A 29 24.26 30.62 0.62
N LEU A 30 24.63 29.59 1.41
CA LEU A 30 24.60 28.19 0.94
C LEU A 30 23.19 27.62 0.80
N ASN A 31 22.22 28.23 1.48
CA ASN A 31 20.81 27.81 1.46
C ASN A 31 19.93 28.76 0.64
N ASP A 32 20.52 29.71 -0.08
CA ASP A 32 19.79 30.73 -0.85
C ASP A 32 18.67 31.42 -0.05
N ALA A 33 18.92 31.62 1.27
CA ALA A 33 17.96 32.25 2.15
C ALA A 33 17.62 33.69 1.69
N PRO A 34 16.40 34.22 1.91
CA PRO A 34 16.06 35.59 1.50
C PRO A 34 17.07 36.65 1.95
N LEU A 35 17.58 36.51 3.19
CA LEU A 35 18.59 37.41 3.75
C LEU A 35 19.97 37.31 3.07
N ALA A 36 20.23 36.30 2.25
CA ALA A 36 21.44 36.26 1.44
C ALA A 36 21.45 37.34 0.36
N LYS A 37 20.30 37.90 -0.03
CA LYS A 37 20.22 39.00 -1.02
C LYS A 37 20.77 40.30 -0.48
N ASP A 38 20.81 40.48 0.83
CA ASP A 38 21.32 41.66 1.50
C ASP A 38 22.86 41.66 1.60
N LEU A 39 23.48 40.52 1.25
CA LEU A 39 24.93 40.37 1.19
C LEU A 39 25.49 40.78 -0.19
N THR A 40 26.72 41.34 -0.22
CA THR A 40 27.38 41.70 -1.48
C THR A 40 27.59 40.45 -2.35
N GLU A 41 27.58 40.63 -3.67
CA GLU A 41 27.83 39.57 -4.64
C GLU A 41 29.21 38.90 -4.40
N GLU A 42 30.21 39.72 -4.03
CA GLU A 42 31.54 39.21 -3.71
C GLU A 42 31.51 38.27 -2.50
N THR A 43 30.81 38.64 -1.44
CA THR A 43 30.65 37.76 -0.26
C THR A 43 29.96 36.44 -0.63
N ARG A 44 28.89 36.50 -1.42
CA ARG A 44 28.18 35.29 -1.89
C ARG A 44 29.10 34.40 -2.73
N ARG A 45 29.88 34.98 -3.63
CA ARG A 45 30.86 34.25 -4.47
C ARG A 45 31.91 33.57 -3.61
N ARG A 46 32.57 34.30 -2.69
CA ARG A 46 33.60 33.78 -1.77
C ARG A 46 33.09 32.57 -0.98
N VAL A 47 31.89 32.66 -0.45
CA VAL A 47 31.27 31.55 0.32
C VAL A 47 31.07 30.32 -0.55
N ARG A 48 30.52 30.48 -1.76
CA ARG A 48 30.27 29.36 -2.69
C ARG A 48 31.59 28.73 -3.17
N GLU A 49 32.64 29.52 -3.45
CA GLU A 49 33.95 29.03 -3.83
C GLU A 49 34.62 28.26 -2.69
N ALA A 50 34.58 28.77 -1.46
CA ALA A 50 35.10 28.06 -0.31
C ALA A 50 34.35 26.73 -0.06
N ALA A 51 33.05 26.73 -0.16
CA ALA A 51 32.25 25.48 -0.02
C ALA A 51 32.67 24.42 -1.07
N ARG A 52 32.90 24.83 -2.32
CA ARG A 52 33.41 23.96 -3.39
C ARG A 52 34.83 23.47 -3.07
N LYS A 53 35.75 24.40 -2.71
CA LYS A 53 37.14 24.09 -2.39
C LYS A 53 37.30 23.06 -1.29
N PHE A 54 36.49 23.17 -0.24
CA PHE A 54 36.52 22.25 0.91
C PHE A 54 35.53 21.07 0.79
N ASN A 55 34.90 20.89 -0.37
CA ASN A 55 33.85 19.88 -0.58
C ASN A 55 32.80 19.88 0.54
N TYR A 56 32.49 21.08 1.04
CA TYR A 56 31.50 21.24 2.10
C TYR A 56 30.11 20.99 1.55
N ARG A 57 29.40 20.09 2.20
CA ARG A 57 27.95 19.85 1.95
C ARG A 57 27.18 20.15 3.23
N PRO A 58 26.19 21.06 3.17
CA PRO A 58 25.34 21.31 4.32
C PRO A 58 24.78 20.01 4.86
N SER A 59 24.79 19.83 6.18
CA SER A 59 24.10 18.69 6.78
C SER A 59 22.60 18.87 6.61
N TYR A 60 21.96 17.90 5.97
CA TYR A 60 20.50 17.88 5.82
C TYR A 60 19.76 18.08 7.16
N PHE A 61 20.29 17.49 8.24
CA PHE A 61 19.74 17.66 9.58
C PHE A 61 19.88 19.09 10.12
N ALA A 62 21.02 19.76 9.85
CA ALA A 62 21.23 21.14 10.27
C ALA A 62 20.35 22.13 9.47
N LEU A 63 20.09 21.84 8.20
CA LEU A 63 19.18 22.60 7.35
C LEU A 63 17.73 22.51 7.87
N ASN A 64 17.30 21.30 8.20
CA ASN A 64 15.95 21.03 8.66
C ASN A 64 15.67 21.63 10.05
N LEU A 65 16.68 21.68 10.93
CA LEU A 65 16.55 22.35 12.23
C LEU A 65 16.20 23.84 12.06
N ASN A 66 16.75 24.49 11.04
CA ASN A 66 16.49 25.91 10.75
C ASN A 66 15.18 26.14 9.96
N ARG A 67 14.67 25.13 9.26
CA ARG A 67 13.42 25.19 8.47
C ARG A 67 12.17 24.75 9.24
N GLY A 68 12.35 24.17 10.44
CA GLY A 68 11.24 23.70 11.30
C GLY A 68 10.65 22.35 10.90
N GLY A 69 11.26 21.63 9.93
CA GLY A 69 10.81 20.32 9.50
C GLY A 69 11.79 19.62 8.55
N SER A 70 11.69 18.30 8.44
CA SER A 70 12.55 17.47 7.59
C SER A 70 11.99 17.26 6.18
N GLU A 71 10.72 17.64 5.97
CA GLU A 71 9.96 17.34 4.75
C GLU A 71 10.03 15.85 4.38
N SER A 72 10.00 14.96 5.40
CA SER A 72 10.18 13.53 5.21
C SER A 72 9.09 12.73 5.92
N ILE A 73 8.58 11.69 5.23
CA ILE A 73 7.54 10.78 5.73
C ILE A 73 8.13 9.37 5.88
N GLY A 74 7.75 8.71 6.96
CA GLY A 74 8.01 7.27 7.13
C GLY A 74 6.87 6.44 6.55
N VAL A 75 7.21 5.41 5.78
CA VAL A 75 6.25 4.45 5.22
C VAL A 75 6.59 3.07 5.74
N ILE A 76 5.62 2.40 6.35
CA ILE A 76 5.77 1.05 6.91
C ILE A 76 4.86 0.11 6.14
N VAL A 77 5.44 -0.93 5.56
CA VAL A 77 4.74 -1.92 4.75
C VAL A 77 5.15 -3.34 5.16
N PRO A 78 4.35 -4.39 4.87
CA PRO A 78 4.77 -5.76 5.10
C PRO A 78 6.01 -6.13 4.27
N GLU A 79 5.95 -5.90 2.99
CA GLU A 79 7.01 -6.13 2.00
C GLU A 79 6.71 -5.36 0.72
N HIS A 80 7.69 -5.26 -0.17
CA HIS A 80 7.45 -4.75 -1.52
C HIS A 80 6.81 -5.83 -2.38
N SER A 81 5.63 -5.56 -2.92
CA SER A 81 4.96 -6.43 -3.86
C SER A 81 4.59 -5.68 -5.13
N GLU A 82 4.53 -6.38 -6.24
CA GLU A 82 3.97 -5.86 -7.47
C GLU A 82 2.44 -5.72 -7.35
N GLY A 83 1.88 -4.83 -8.15
CA GLY A 83 0.44 -4.58 -8.19
C GLY A 83 -0.03 -3.67 -7.05
N TYR A 84 -0.58 -4.23 -5.97
CA TYR A 84 -1.26 -3.47 -4.93
C TYR A 84 -0.40 -2.36 -4.30
N PHE A 85 0.73 -2.71 -3.66
CA PHE A 85 1.56 -1.73 -2.94
C PHE A 85 2.20 -0.69 -3.86
N SER A 86 2.68 -1.10 -5.03
CA SER A 86 3.31 -0.20 -5.97
C SER A 86 2.34 0.86 -6.49
N VAL A 87 1.07 0.51 -6.73
CA VAL A 87 0.05 1.45 -7.20
C VAL A 87 -0.37 2.41 -6.08
N VAL A 88 -0.59 1.91 -4.85
CA VAL A 88 -0.90 2.76 -3.69
C VAL A 88 0.24 3.74 -3.43
N MET A 89 1.47 3.25 -3.40
CA MET A 89 2.65 4.10 -3.17
C MET A 89 2.86 5.11 -4.28
N GLY A 90 2.64 4.74 -5.55
CA GLY A 90 2.70 5.68 -6.67
C GLY A 90 1.75 6.86 -6.52
N GLY A 91 0.53 6.63 -5.99
CA GLY A 91 -0.41 7.68 -5.66
C GLY A 91 0.06 8.60 -4.54
N ALA A 92 0.60 8.01 -3.46
CA ALA A 92 1.15 8.76 -2.33
C ALA A 92 2.38 9.57 -2.75
N GLU A 93 3.33 8.93 -3.46
CA GLU A 93 4.59 9.52 -3.93
C GLU A 93 4.35 10.75 -4.79
N ARG A 94 3.50 10.65 -5.82
CA ARG A 94 3.21 11.81 -6.69
C ARG A 94 2.68 13.00 -5.91
N TYR A 95 1.86 12.75 -4.88
CA TYR A 95 1.36 13.84 -4.04
C TYR A 95 2.46 14.41 -3.14
N LEU A 96 3.26 13.56 -2.50
CA LEU A 96 4.39 13.99 -1.64
C LEU A 96 5.41 14.80 -2.43
N MET A 97 5.80 14.35 -3.63
CA MET A 97 6.71 15.08 -4.52
C MET A 97 6.18 16.48 -4.89
N GLN A 98 4.88 16.60 -5.21
CA GLN A 98 4.26 17.91 -5.48
C GLN A 98 4.32 18.87 -4.29
N LYS A 99 4.51 18.33 -3.07
CA LYS A 99 4.61 19.08 -1.83
C LYS A 99 6.05 19.18 -1.31
N ASN A 100 7.05 18.76 -2.11
CA ASN A 100 8.48 18.70 -1.76
C ASN A 100 8.81 17.78 -0.56
N PHE A 101 7.95 16.79 -0.30
CA PHE A 101 8.21 15.79 0.72
C PHE A 101 8.90 14.56 0.11
N MET A 102 9.91 14.04 0.80
CA MET A 102 10.51 12.73 0.56
C MET A 102 9.89 11.67 1.48
N TYR A 103 10.13 10.40 1.19
CA TYR A 103 9.71 9.32 2.09
C TYR A 103 10.76 8.23 2.21
N PHE A 104 10.74 7.53 3.35
CA PHE A 104 11.56 6.37 3.64
C PHE A 104 10.64 5.16 3.82
N THR A 105 10.82 4.11 3.03
CA THR A 105 10.06 2.86 3.19
C THR A 105 10.86 1.84 3.97
N VAL A 106 10.18 1.17 4.92
CA VAL A 106 10.71 0.02 5.67
C VAL A 106 9.74 -1.15 5.60
N CYS A 107 10.28 -2.36 5.46
CA CYS A 107 9.51 -3.59 5.36
C CYS A 107 9.63 -4.41 6.65
N HIS A 108 8.49 -4.76 7.27
CA HIS A 108 8.51 -5.50 8.53
C HIS A 108 8.43 -7.02 8.37
N TYR A 109 8.11 -7.54 7.17
CA TYR A 109 8.05 -8.98 6.86
C TYR A 109 7.24 -9.78 7.89
N TRP A 110 6.11 -9.23 8.34
CA TRP A 110 5.23 -9.80 9.37
C TRP A 110 5.91 -10.08 10.72
N LYS A 111 7.09 -9.46 10.99
CA LYS A 111 7.83 -9.60 12.25
C LYS A 111 7.34 -8.57 13.27
N PRO A 112 6.68 -8.98 14.40
CA PRO A 112 6.12 -8.05 15.38
C PRO A 112 7.16 -7.08 15.94
N LYS A 113 8.39 -7.55 16.18
CA LYS A 113 9.50 -6.71 16.67
C LYS A 113 9.76 -5.51 15.74
N LEU A 114 9.82 -5.74 14.42
CA LEU A 114 10.08 -4.68 13.45
C LEU A 114 8.91 -3.69 13.37
N MET A 115 7.66 -4.17 13.47
CA MET A 115 6.48 -3.30 13.50
C MET A 115 6.55 -2.30 14.67
N MET A 116 7.10 -2.71 15.82
CA MET A 116 7.23 -1.87 17.01
C MET A 116 8.46 -0.95 16.97
N GLU A 117 9.54 -1.37 16.33
CA GLU A 117 10.81 -0.63 16.28
C GLU A 117 10.81 0.44 15.18
N TYR A 118 10.22 0.17 14.02
CA TYR A 118 10.28 1.06 12.86
C TYR A 118 9.66 2.44 13.07
N PRO A 119 8.53 2.61 13.76
CA PRO A 119 8.00 3.94 14.05
C PRO A 119 9.01 4.82 14.81
N LYS A 120 9.67 4.24 15.81
CA LYS A 120 10.71 4.91 16.62
C LYS A 120 11.95 5.24 15.78
N LEU A 121 12.37 4.30 14.94
CA LEU A 121 13.53 4.48 14.04
C LEU A 121 13.27 5.59 13.03
N LEU A 122 12.10 5.58 12.36
CA LEU A 122 11.72 6.58 11.37
C LEU A 122 11.62 7.98 12.00
N LYS A 123 11.03 8.09 13.20
CA LYS A 123 11.03 9.34 13.96
C LYS A 123 12.45 9.83 14.24
N LYS A 124 13.33 8.94 14.72
CA LYS A 124 14.75 9.27 14.98
C LYS A 124 15.51 9.71 13.70
N ARG A 125 15.06 9.24 12.53
CA ARG A 125 15.58 9.62 11.22
C ARG A 125 14.92 10.87 10.65
N GLY A 126 14.06 11.53 11.42
CA GLY A 126 13.45 12.80 11.07
C GLY A 126 12.10 12.70 10.35
N ALA A 127 11.46 11.53 10.29
CA ALA A 127 10.12 11.47 9.75
C ALA A 127 9.16 12.34 10.57
N GLU A 128 8.32 13.12 9.90
CA GLU A 128 7.32 14.03 10.51
C GLU A 128 5.95 13.38 10.62
N GLY A 129 5.74 12.28 9.91
CA GLY A 129 4.51 11.50 9.93
C GLY A 129 4.72 10.10 9.39
N LEU A 130 3.74 9.22 9.59
CA LEU A 130 3.80 7.82 9.20
C LEU A 130 2.61 7.43 8.31
N LEU A 131 2.90 6.77 7.19
CA LEU A 131 1.93 6.01 6.40
C LEU A 131 2.10 4.52 6.70
N LEU A 132 1.03 3.85 7.10
CA LEU A 132 1.00 2.42 7.36
C LEU A 132 0.16 1.74 6.27
N LEU A 133 0.74 0.82 5.50
CA LEU A 133 0.01 0.05 4.51
C LEU A 133 -0.14 -1.39 5.00
N ASN A 134 -1.37 -1.89 5.08
CA ASN A 134 -1.67 -3.25 5.51
C ASN A 134 -0.84 -3.67 6.74
N THR A 135 -0.65 -2.74 7.66
CA THR A 135 0.19 -2.89 8.85
C THR A 135 -0.64 -2.59 10.08
N ASN A 136 -0.83 -3.60 10.91
CA ASN A 136 -1.43 -3.44 12.23
C ASN A 136 -0.31 -3.47 13.27
N ALA A 137 -0.01 -2.31 13.83
CA ALA A 137 0.97 -2.22 14.89
C ALA A 137 0.40 -1.34 16.01
N ASP A 138 0.23 -1.93 17.18
CA ASP A 138 -0.12 -1.19 18.39
C ASP A 138 1.15 -0.57 18.97
N PHE A 139 1.50 0.62 18.48
CA PHE A 139 2.61 1.41 18.98
C PHE A 139 2.14 2.82 19.31
N ASP A 140 2.69 3.39 20.36
CA ASP A 140 2.48 4.79 20.66
C ASP A 140 3.36 5.65 19.75
N SER A 141 2.71 6.51 18.98
CA SER A 141 3.38 7.47 18.13
C SER A 141 3.01 8.89 18.54
N THR A 142 4.02 9.72 18.69
CA THR A 142 3.83 11.18 18.79
C THR A 142 3.76 11.83 17.41
N LEU A 143 4.02 11.06 16.35
CA LEU A 143 3.88 11.51 14.97
C LEU A 143 2.45 11.27 14.48
N PRO A 144 1.92 12.13 13.60
CA PRO A 144 0.70 11.85 12.88
C PRO A 144 0.77 10.53 12.11
N VAL A 145 -0.30 9.74 12.16
CA VAL A 145 -0.40 8.44 11.49
C VAL A 145 -1.63 8.41 10.59
N VAL A 146 -1.44 7.92 9.37
CA VAL A 146 -2.53 7.54 8.46
C VAL A 146 -2.30 6.11 8.01
N ALA A 147 -3.33 5.28 8.10
CA ALA A 147 -3.29 3.89 7.74
C ALA A 147 -4.08 3.62 6.45
N ILE A 148 -3.60 2.73 5.61
CA ILE A 148 -4.25 2.28 4.38
C ILE A 148 -4.47 0.78 4.51
N SER A 149 -5.73 0.33 4.40
CA SER A 149 -6.12 -1.08 4.54
C SER A 149 -5.59 -1.74 5.82
N ALA A 150 -5.59 -1.02 6.95
CA ALA A 150 -5.05 -1.52 8.21
C ALA A 150 -6.09 -1.68 9.34
N HIS A 151 -7.23 -1.00 9.24
CA HIS A 151 -8.34 -1.05 10.20
C HIS A 151 -7.93 -0.79 11.66
N LEU A 152 -7.03 0.18 11.88
CA LEU A 152 -6.56 0.51 13.22
C LEU A 152 -7.64 1.25 14.02
N GLU A 153 -8.05 0.69 15.14
CA GLU A 153 -8.95 1.33 16.11
C GLU A 153 -8.13 2.07 17.16
N LYS A 154 -7.55 3.21 16.74
CA LYS A 154 -6.70 4.05 17.61
C LYS A 154 -7.03 5.51 17.42
N ASP A 155 -7.13 6.24 18.54
CA ASP A 155 -7.33 7.67 18.52
C ASP A 155 -6.19 8.38 17.77
N GLY A 156 -6.56 9.39 17.00
CA GLY A 156 -5.58 10.14 16.23
C GLY A 156 -5.11 9.47 14.93
N VAL A 157 -5.59 8.27 14.59
CA VAL A 157 -5.33 7.60 13.31
C VAL A 157 -6.51 7.78 12.35
N THR A 158 -6.23 8.04 11.08
CA THR A 158 -7.23 7.95 10.00
C THR A 158 -6.94 6.72 9.16
N ASN A 159 -7.95 5.87 8.97
CA ASN A 159 -7.90 4.72 8.08
C ASN A 159 -8.49 5.08 6.71
N VAL A 160 -7.73 4.94 5.64
CA VAL A 160 -8.20 5.01 4.26
C VAL A 160 -8.45 3.58 3.80
N ILE A 161 -9.71 3.19 3.67
CA ILE A 161 -10.15 1.82 3.41
C ILE A 161 -11.18 1.78 2.28
N ILE A 162 -11.33 0.60 1.66
CA ILE A 162 -12.36 0.34 0.66
C ILE A 162 -13.71 0.07 1.35
N ASP A 163 -14.81 0.40 0.67
CA ASP A 163 -16.14 -0.05 1.06
C ASP A 163 -16.32 -1.54 0.71
N HIS A 164 -15.98 -2.43 1.65
CA HIS A 164 -16.06 -3.88 1.46
C HIS A 164 -17.49 -4.38 1.23
N THR A 165 -18.50 -3.73 1.84
CA THR A 165 -19.91 -4.09 1.64
C THR A 165 -20.33 -3.82 0.20
N LYS A 166 -19.97 -2.65 -0.33
CA LYS A 166 -20.24 -2.31 -1.74
C LYS A 166 -19.46 -3.22 -2.69
N ALA A 167 -18.21 -3.53 -2.38
CA ALA A 167 -17.38 -4.45 -3.16
C ALA A 167 -18.02 -5.85 -3.25
N ALA A 168 -18.42 -6.41 -2.10
CA ALA A 168 -19.11 -7.70 -2.03
C ALA A 168 -20.42 -7.69 -2.81
N GLN A 169 -21.22 -6.62 -2.68
CA GLN A 169 -22.46 -6.46 -3.43
C GLN A 169 -22.23 -6.48 -4.94
N LEU A 170 -21.21 -5.80 -5.43
CA LEU A 170 -20.87 -5.77 -6.86
C LEU A 170 -20.48 -7.16 -7.38
N ALA A 171 -19.62 -7.88 -6.65
CA ALA A 171 -19.15 -9.21 -7.05
C ALA A 171 -20.29 -10.24 -7.02
N ILE A 172 -21.03 -10.33 -5.91
CA ILE A 172 -22.10 -11.32 -5.75
C ILE A 172 -23.25 -11.05 -6.71
N LYS A 173 -23.69 -9.79 -6.83
CA LYS A 173 -24.76 -9.42 -7.76
C LYS A 173 -24.41 -9.77 -9.20
N HIS A 174 -23.20 -9.52 -9.65
CA HIS A 174 -22.73 -9.87 -10.99
C HIS A 174 -22.86 -11.38 -11.26
N LEU A 175 -22.39 -12.21 -10.34
CA LEU A 175 -22.47 -13.66 -10.48
C LEU A 175 -23.92 -14.16 -10.37
N TYR A 176 -24.68 -13.61 -9.45
CA TYR A 176 -26.09 -13.97 -9.24
C TYR A 176 -26.95 -13.65 -10.47
N ASP A 177 -26.77 -12.46 -11.06
CA ASP A 177 -27.45 -12.04 -12.30
C ASP A 177 -27.02 -12.90 -13.50
N GLY A 178 -25.78 -13.42 -13.46
CA GLY A 178 -25.27 -14.41 -14.40
C GLY A 178 -25.85 -15.83 -14.22
N GLY A 179 -26.70 -16.05 -13.21
CA GLY A 179 -27.34 -17.35 -12.92
C GLY A 179 -26.54 -18.26 -11.98
N HIS A 180 -25.39 -17.82 -11.49
CA HIS A 180 -24.60 -18.61 -10.53
C HIS A 180 -25.28 -18.68 -9.17
N ARG A 181 -25.42 -19.89 -8.64
CA ARG A 181 -26.01 -20.19 -7.31
C ARG A 181 -25.05 -21.00 -6.44
N LYS A 182 -24.23 -21.85 -7.07
CA LYS A 182 -23.18 -22.61 -6.43
C LYS A 182 -21.86 -21.85 -6.62
N ILE A 183 -21.54 -21.00 -5.65
CA ILE A 183 -20.37 -20.13 -5.67
C ILE A 183 -19.37 -20.63 -4.64
N ALA A 184 -18.13 -20.81 -5.03
CA ALA A 184 -17.01 -21.08 -4.12
C ALA A 184 -16.33 -19.77 -3.71
N PHE A 185 -15.74 -19.77 -2.52
CA PHE A 185 -15.13 -18.59 -1.91
C PHE A 185 -13.73 -18.87 -1.42
N MET A 186 -12.81 -17.95 -1.73
CA MET A 186 -11.45 -18.00 -1.22
C MET A 186 -11.22 -16.84 -0.24
N LYS A 187 -11.12 -17.18 1.05
CA LYS A 187 -10.80 -16.24 2.13
C LYS A 187 -9.31 -15.91 2.11
N GLY A 188 -8.94 -14.68 2.44
CA GLY A 188 -7.55 -14.23 2.54
C GLY A 188 -6.76 -14.87 3.69
N ASP A 189 -5.45 -14.62 3.72
CA ASP A 189 -4.61 -15.00 4.85
C ASP A 189 -4.94 -14.15 6.08
N ARG A 190 -4.89 -14.76 7.26
CA ARG A 190 -5.24 -14.11 8.55
C ARG A 190 -4.37 -12.90 8.91
N HIS A 191 -3.17 -12.80 8.35
CA HIS A 191 -2.25 -11.68 8.64
C HIS A 191 -2.55 -10.44 7.79
N ILE A 192 -3.36 -10.57 6.73
CA ILE A 192 -3.77 -9.45 5.89
C ILE A 192 -4.96 -8.74 6.56
N MET A 193 -4.83 -7.44 6.81
CA MET A 193 -5.78 -6.67 7.62
C MET A 193 -7.19 -6.58 7.04
N ASP A 194 -7.31 -6.55 5.73
CA ASP A 194 -8.61 -6.55 5.04
C ASP A 194 -9.34 -7.91 5.07
N THR A 195 -8.68 -8.99 5.50
CA THR A 195 -9.22 -10.36 5.37
C THR A 195 -10.56 -10.53 6.05
N GLU A 196 -10.67 -10.17 7.33
CA GLU A 196 -11.89 -10.39 8.08
C GLU A 196 -13.02 -9.45 7.60
N SER A 197 -12.73 -8.16 7.45
CA SER A 197 -13.72 -7.18 6.98
C SER A 197 -14.27 -7.52 5.58
N ARG A 198 -13.39 -7.96 4.67
CA ARG A 198 -13.79 -8.41 3.32
C ARG A 198 -14.61 -9.69 3.38
N TRP A 199 -14.20 -10.63 4.22
CA TRP A 199 -14.91 -11.91 4.40
C TRP A 199 -16.30 -11.74 4.98
N GLU A 200 -16.42 -10.98 6.06
CA GLU A 200 -17.72 -10.69 6.70
C GLU A 200 -18.70 -10.01 5.73
N ALA A 201 -18.21 -9.00 5.00
CA ALA A 201 -19.01 -8.33 3.98
C ALA A 201 -19.46 -9.30 2.88
N LEU A 202 -18.55 -10.17 2.39
CA LEU A 202 -18.83 -11.13 1.33
C LEU A 202 -19.87 -12.16 1.79
N MET A 203 -19.74 -12.71 3.01
CA MET A 203 -20.68 -13.67 3.57
C MET A 203 -22.06 -13.05 3.83
N SER A 204 -22.11 -11.86 4.40
CA SER A 204 -23.37 -11.13 4.64
C SER A 204 -24.13 -10.87 3.33
N ILE A 205 -23.42 -10.43 2.29
CA ILE A 205 -24.05 -10.17 0.99
C ILE A 205 -24.45 -11.48 0.29
N ALA A 206 -23.60 -12.52 0.31
CA ALA A 206 -23.96 -13.84 -0.24
C ALA A 206 -25.27 -14.37 0.35
N GLN A 207 -25.41 -14.28 1.66
CA GLN A 207 -26.65 -14.69 2.37
C GLN A 207 -27.87 -13.89 1.88
N ARG A 208 -27.77 -12.57 1.69
CA ARG A 208 -28.88 -11.74 1.19
C ARG A 208 -29.33 -12.13 -0.21
N PHE A 209 -28.45 -12.66 -1.04
CA PHE A 209 -28.77 -13.19 -2.37
C PHE A 209 -29.16 -14.67 -2.35
N GLY A 210 -29.31 -15.31 -1.17
CA GLY A 210 -29.64 -16.72 -1.05
C GLY A 210 -28.49 -17.65 -1.49
N VAL A 211 -27.29 -17.14 -1.65
CA VAL A 211 -26.07 -17.92 -1.91
C VAL A 211 -25.52 -18.38 -0.57
N GLN A 212 -25.54 -19.68 -0.31
CA GLN A 212 -25.05 -20.23 0.95
C GLN A 212 -23.60 -20.72 0.77
N PRO A 213 -22.61 -20.10 1.44
CA PRO A 213 -21.29 -20.66 1.53
C PRO A 213 -21.33 -21.98 2.32
N THR A 214 -20.69 -23.01 1.80
CA THR A 214 -20.55 -24.29 2.52
C THR A 214 -19.07 -24.55 2.81
N PRO A 215 -18.73 -25.33 3.83
CA PRO A 215 -17.34 -25.64 4.14
C PRO A 215 -16.60 -26.23 2.93
N GLU A 216 -17.25 -27.08 2.14
CA GLU A 216 -16.66 -27.73 0.96
C GLU A 216 -16.35 -26.75 -0.17
N ARG A 217 -17.13 -25.66 -0.28
CA ARG A 217 -16.95 -24.58 -1.28
C ARG A 217 -16.21 -23.36 -0.72
N THR A 218 -15.60 -23.50 0.45
CA THR A 218 -14.83 -22.43 1.08
C THR A 218 -13.40 -22.88 1.33
N VAL A 219 -12.44 -22.05 0.94
CA VAL A 219 -11.04 -22.31 1.19
C VAL A 219 -10.35 -21.06 1.70
N GLN A 220 -9.36 -21.23 2.56
CA GLN A 220 -8.56 -20.11 3.09
C GLN A 220 -7.13 -20.16 2.59
N ILE A 221 -6.59 -19.01 2.21
CA ILE A 221 -5.16 -18.80 1.96
C ILE A 221 -4.42 -18.97 3.29
N LYS A 222 -3.34 -19.76 3.28
CA LYS A 222 -2.48 -19.99 4.44
C LYS A 222 -1.04 -19.52 4.19
N SER A 223 -0.90 -18.48 3.40
CA SER A 223 0.39 -17.90 3.05
C SER A 223 0.23 -16.41 2.85
N ASN A 224 1.18 -15.65 3.34
CA ASN A 224 1.27 -14.21 3.14
C ASN A 224 2.15 -13.81 1.93
N SER A 225 2.49 -14.77 1.07
CA SER A 225 3.18 -14.51 -0.19
C SER A 225 2.34 -13.67 -1.15
N TRP A 226 2.99 -12.92 -2.03
CA TRP A 226 2.35 -12.10 -3.08
C TRP A 226 2.46 -12.73 -4.48
N SER A 227 2.84 -14.01 -4.56
CA SER A 227 2.88 -14.76 -5.83
C SER A 227 1.53 -15.45 -6.11
N PRO A 228 1.20 -15.78 -7.37
CA PRO A 228 0.00 -16.53 -7.73
C PRO A 228 -0.14 -17.89 -7.00
N GLN A 229 0.93 -18.41 -6.44
CA GLN A 229 0.93 -19.61 -5.62
C GLN A 229 -0.08 -19.56 -4.47
N VAL A 230 -0.37 -18.34 -3.95
CA VAL A 230 -1.35 -18.12 -2.87
C VAL A 230 -2.79 -18.48 -3.26
N GLY A 231 -3.13 -18.48 -4.55
CA GLY A 231 -4.41 -18.96 -5.05
C GLY A 231 -4.36 -20.37 -5.61
N TYR A 232 -3.23 -20.77 -6.17
CA TYR A 232 -3.05 -22.08 -6.79
C TYR A 232 -3.23 -23.22 -5.78
N GLU A 233 -2.49 -23.23 -4.69
CA GLU A 233 -2.57 -24.30 -3.68
C GLU A 233 -3.94 -24.37 -2.97
N PRO A 234 -4.58 -23.25 -2.54
CA PRO A 234 -5.93 -23.30 -2.04
C PRO A 234 -6.94 -23.86 -3.05
N THR A 235 -6.82 -23.50 -4.32
CA THR A 235 -7.73 -24.00 -5.35
C THR A 235 -7.57 -25.51 -5.54
N LYS A 236 -6.36 -26.06 -5.50
CA LYS A 236 -6.16 -27.52 -5.52
C LYS A 236 -6.83 -28.22 -4.33
N ARG A 237 -6.74 -27.64 -3.13
CA ARG A 237 -7.48 -28.17 -1.95
C ARG A 237 -8.99 -28.09 -2.13
N LEU A 238 -9.50 -26.98 -2.68
CA LEU A 238 -10.92 -26.84 -3.00
C LEU A 238 -11.40 -27.92 -3.97
N LEU A 239 -10.64 -28.16 -5.06
CA LEU A 239 -10.95 -29.14 -6.09
C LEU A 239 -10.86 -30.58 -5.58
N SER A 240 -10.04 -30.84 -4.55
CA SER A 240 -10.01 -32.13 -3.87
C SER A 240 -11.22 -32.36 -2.95
N ALA A 241 -11.83 -31.28 -2.44
CA ALA A 241 -13.02 -31.35 -1.60
C ALA A 241 -14.31 -31.41 -2.44
N THR A 242 -14.42 -30.57 -3.48
CA THR A 242 -15.58 -30.51 -4.35
C THR A 242 -15.26 -29.85 -5.70
N ARG A 243 -15.98 -30.30 -6.74
CA ARG A 243 -16.04 -29.61 -8.05
C ARG A 243 -17.44 -29.02 -8.29
N ASP A 244 -18.37 -29.14 -7.32
CA ASP A 244 -19.76 -28.70 -7.46
C ASP A 244 -19.92 -27.19 -7.22
N PHE A 245 -19.29 -26.39 -8.08
CA PHE A 245 -19.47 -24.93 -8.14
C PHE A 245 -19.32 -24.42 -9.57
N THR A 246 -19.99 -23.31 -9.88
CA THR A 246 -19.96 -22.68 -11.21
C THR A 246 -19.25 -21.34 -11.20
N ALA A 247 -18.89 -20.82 -10.04
CA ALA A 247 -18.12 -19.60 -9.89
C ALA A 247 -17.21 -19.66 -8.66
N LEU A 248 -16.11 -18.92 -8.71
CA LEU A 248 -15.15 -18.74 -7.61
C LEU A 248 -14.89 -17.26 -7.41
N VAL A 249 -15.11 -16.77 -6.19
CA VAL A 249 -14.72 -15.43 -5.75
C VAL A 249 -13.41 -15.55 -5.00
N CYS A 250 -12.35 -14.99 -5.55
CA CYS A 250 -11.02 -15.00 -4.98
C CYS A 250 -10.80 -13.78 -4.07
N PHE A 251 -9.91 -13.93 -3.09
CA PHE A 251 -9.55 -12.88 -2.15
C PHE A 251 -8.99 -11.63 -2.87
N ASN A 252 -8.10 -11.86 -3.86
CA ASN A 252 -7.52 -10.81 -4.69
C ASN A 252 -7.17 -11.34 -6.08
N ASP A 253 -6.69 -10.47 -6.98
CA ASP A 253 -6.35 -10.83 -8.35
C ASP A 253 -5.17 -11.80 -8.41
N THR A 254 -4.15 -11.61 -7.58
CA THR A 254 -3.00 -12.52 -7.53
C THR A 254 -3.44 -13.96 -7.20
N ALA A 255 -4.37 -14.11 -6.26
CA ALA A 255 -4.96 -15.41 -5.95
C ALA A 255 -5.85 -15.93 -7.09
N ALA A 256 -6.58 -15.04 -7.78
CA ALA A 256 -7.40 -15.43 -8.92
C ALA A 256 -6.57 -15.97 -10.09
N LEU A 257 -5.41 -15.37 -10.38
CA LEU A 257 -4.48 -15.87 -11.40
C LEU A 257 -3.99 -17.28 -11.08
N GLY A 258 -3.63 -17.53 -9.81
CA GLY A 258 -3.25 -18.86 -9.35
C GLY A 258 -4.40 -19.87 -9.42
N ALA A 259 -5.62 -19.42 -9.09
CA ALA A 259 -6.82 -20.24 -9.17
C ALA A 259 -7.15 -20.66 -10.62
N ILE A 260 -7.06 -19.73 -11.58
CA ILE A 260 -7.25 -20.01 -12.99
C ILE A 260 -6.26 -21.08 -13.48
N ARG A 261 -5.01 -20.98 -13.07
CA ARG A 261 -4.00 -22.00 -13.40
C ARG A 261 -4.35 -23.37 -12.82
N ALA A 262 -4.75 -23.46 -11.55
CA ALA A 262 -5.13 -24.73 -10.92
C ALA A 262 -6.38 -25.36 -11.56
N LEU A 263 -7.37 -24.55 -11.93
CA LEU A 263 -8.56 -24.98 -12.64
C LEU A 263 -8.21 -25.54 -14.01
N HIS A 264 -7.34 -24.87 -14.76
CA HIS A 264 -6.90 -25.32 -16.08
C HIS A 264 -6.22 -26.70 -16.04
N GLU A 265 -5.43 -26.99 -15.02
CA GLU A 265 -4.71 -28.27 -14.87
C GLU A 265 -5.64 -29.49 -14.67
N VAL A 266 -6.91 -29.27 -14.35
CA VAL A 266 -7.93 -30.30 -14.22
C VAL A 266 -9.03 -30.16 -15.26
N ASP A 267 -8.74 -29.52 -16.39
CA ASP A 267 -9.64 -29.26 -17.53
C ASP A 267 -10.92 -28.50 -17.19
N MET A 268 -10.97 -27.80 -16.07
CA MET A 268 -12.05 -26.86 -15.73
C MET A 268 -11.74 -25.48 -16.29
N LEU A 269 -12.26 -25.19 -17.49
CA LEU A 269 -11.92 -23.96 -18.22
C LEU A 269 -12.67 -22.73 -17.69
N VAL A 270 -11.95 -21.63 -17.57
CA VAL A 270 -12.48 -20.30 -17.22
C VAL A 270 -12.70 -19.50 -18.51
N PRO A 271 -13.90 -18.93 -18.75
CA PRO A 271 -15.10 -18.95 -17.91
C PRO A 271 -16.05 -20.11 -18.20
N ARG A 272 -15.71 -21.02 -19.14
CA ARG A 272 -16.63 -22.04 -19.70
C ARG A 272 -17.30 -22.91 -18.61
N ASP A 273 -16.52 -23.39 -17.68
CA ASP A 273 -16.96 -24.31 -16.64
C ASP A 273 -17.09 -23.59 -15.28
N VAL A 274 -16.18 -22.63 -15.02
CA VAL A 274 -16.14 -21.86 -13.78
C VAL A 274 -15.89 -20.39 -14.11
N SER A 275 -16.76 -19.49 -13.67
CA SER A 275 -16.52 -18.06 -13.66
C SER A 275 -15.61 -17.67 -12.49
N VAL A 276 -14.61 -16.81 -12.70
CA VAL A 276 -13.67 -16.37 -11.66
C VAL A 276 -13.76 -14.85 -11.51
N VAL A 277 -13.90 -14.39 -10.26
CA VAL A 277 -13.89 -12.95 -9.91
C VAL A 277 -12.72 -12.69 -8.97
N GLY A 278 -11.90 -11.70 -9.32
CA GLY A 278 -10.79 -11.21 -8.51
C GLY A 278 -11.14 -9.95 -7.69
N PHE A 279 -10.09 -9.34 -7.13
CA PHE A 279 -10.18 -8.10 -6.37
C PHE A 279 -8.84 -7.38 -6.45
N ASP A 280 -8.82 -6.08 -6.68
CA ASP A 280 -7.77 -5.06 -6.75
C ASP A 280 -7.71 -4.38 -8.12
N ASP A 281 -7.89 -5.10 -9.22
CA ASP A 281 -7.66 -4.69 -10.61
C ASP A 281 -6.19 -4.29 -10.86
N ILE A 282 -5.29 -5.22 -10.52
CA ILE A 282 -3.87 -5.09 -10.85
C ILE A 282 -3.65 -5.25 -12.37
N VAL A 283 -2.51 -4.77 -12.87
CA VAL A 283 -2.19 -4.85 -14.32
C VAL A 283 -2.32 -6.28 -14.86
N GLY A 284 -1.87 -7.27 -14.12
CA GLY A 284 -2.00 -8.68 -14.51
C GLY A 284 -3.44 -9.15 -14.73
N ALA A 285 -4.43 -8.50 -14.15
CA ALA A 285 -5.84 -8.85 -14.35
C ALA A 285 -6.32 -8.58 -15.79
N GLU A 286 -5.83 -7.53 -16.41
CA GLU A 286 -6.19 -7.16 -17.77
C GLU A 286 -5.49 -8.04 -18.82
N PHE A 287 -4.23 -8.39 -18.59
CA PHE A 287 -3.38 -9.10 -19.55
C PHE A 287 -3.35 -10.61 -19.38
N ASN A 288 -4.07 -11.16 -18.40
CA ASN A 288 -4.24 -12.61 -18.26
C ASN A 288 -5.15 -13.18 -19.37
N VAL A 289 -5.06 -14.49 -19.62
CA VAL A 289 -5.94 -15.21 -20.55
C VAL A 289 -6.65 -16.32 -19.80
N PRO A 290 -7.99 -16.23 -19.65
CA PRO A 290 -8.87 -15.09 -19.97
C PRO A 290 -8.57 -13.87 -19.08
N SER A 291 -8.85 -12.65 -19.59
CA SER A 291 -8.73 -11.41 -18.81
C SER A 291 -9.71 -11.42 -17.65
N LEU A 292 -9.24 -10.95 -16.47
CA LEU A 292 -9.91 -11.18 -15.18
C LEU A 292 -10.98 -10.13 -14.89
N THR A 293 -12.23 -10.58 -14.69
CA THR A 293 -13.29 -9.81 -14.04
C THR A 293 -12.92 -9.59 -12.59
N THR A 294 -12.93 -8.35 -12.12
CA THR A 294 -12.42 -8.01 -10.80
C THR A 294 -13.13 -6.81 -10.18
N ILE A 295 -13.01 -6.67 -8.86
CA ILE A 295 -13.42 -5.46 -8.13
C ILE A 295 -12.24 -4.51 -8.08
N ARG A 296 -12.30 -3.42 -8.84
CA ARG A 296 -11.26 -2.37 -8.82
C ARG A 296 -11.32 -1.59 -7.51
N GLN A 297 -10.23 -1.60 -6.77
CA GLN A 297 -9.95 -0.62 -5.74
C GLN A 297 -9.33 0.63 -6.38
N PRO A 298 -9.67 1.85 -5.94
CA PRO A 298 -9.02 3.07 -6.45
C PRO A 298 -7.66 3.28 -5.76
N LEU A 299 -6.72 2.33 -5.94
CA LEU A 299 -5.46 2.22 -5.18
C LEU A 299 -4.61 3.49 -5.24
N ASP A 300 -4.47 4.08 -6.43
CA ASP A 300 -3.78 5.36 -6.61
C ASP A 300 -4.43 6.49 -5.79
N ALA A 301 -5.75 6.61 -5.87
CA ALA A 301 -6.49 7.61 -5.11
C ALA A 301 -6.44 7.36 -3.60
N MET A 302 -6.36 6.10 -3.15
CA MET A 302 -6.17 5.75 -1.74
C MET A 302 -4.81 6.26 -1.23
N GLY A 303 -3.75 5.99 -1.95
CA GLY A 303 -2.40 6.48 -1.62
C GLY A 303 -2.32 8.00 -1.59
N ARG A 304 -2.82 8.66 -2.63
CA ARG A 304 -2.91 10.13 -2.71
C ARG A 304 -3.70 10.72 -1.52
N LYS A 305 -4.87 10.15 -1.22
CA LYS A 305 -5.74 10.61 -0.13
C LYS A 305 -5.07 10.45 1.23
N ALA A 306 -4.38 9.35 1.45
CA ALA A 306 -3.64 9.11 2.69
C ALA A 306 -2.49 10.11 2.87
N ALA A 307 -1.69 10.34 1.83
CA ALA A 307 -0.61 11.33 1.86
C ALA A 307 -1.16 12.75 2.09
N GLN A 308 -2.28 13.11 1.46
CA GLN A 308 -2.96 14.39 1.66
C GLN A 308 -3.37 14.58 3.13
N ILE A 309 -4.05 13.58 3.72
CA ILE A 309 -4.48 13.65 5.12
C ILE A 309 -3.27 13.72 6.06
N LEU A 310 -2.20 12.98 5.77
CA LEU A 310 -1.01 13.00 6.59
C LEU A 310 -0.32 14.37 6.60
N LEU A 311 -0.12 14.99 5.44
CA LEU A 311 0.48 16.32 5.36
C LEU A 311 -0.44 17.38 6.01
N ASP A 312 -1.74 17.26 5.85
CA ASP A 312 -2.70 18.13 6.54
C ASP A 312 -2.58 18.00 8.08
N ARG A 313 -2.41 16.78 8.60
CA ARG A 313 -2.22 16.54 10.05
C ARG A 313 -0.90 17.12 10.55
N ILE A 314 0.17 17.05 9.76
CA ILE A 314 1.46 17.68 10.09
C ILE A 314 1.28 19.20 10.18
N ALA A 315 0.65 19.81 9.18
CA ALA A 315 0.46 21.24 9.12
C ALA A 315 -0.56 21.78 10.14
N ARG A 316 -1.57 20.96 10.49
CA ARG A 316 -2.69 21.36 11.37
C ARG A 316 -2.96 20.30 12.45
N PRO A 317 -2.04 20.12 13.42
CA PRO A 317 -2.11 19.00 14.38
C PRO A 317 -3.33 19.04 15.31
N ARG A 318 -3.96 20.22 15.47
CA ARG A 318 -5.16 20.40 16.30
C ARG A 318 -6.48 20.22 15.54
N ALA A 319 -6.45 20.06 14.21
CA ALA A 319 -7.64 19.85 13.42
C ALA A 319 -8.23 18.46 13.65
N LYS A 320 -9.57 18.36 13.56
CA LYS A 320 -10.26 17.08 13.66
C LYS A 320 -10.25 16.36 12.30
N TYR A 321 -9.95 15.09 12.31
CA TYR A 321 -9.94 14.24 11.13
C TYR A 321 -10.85 13.03 11.36
N PRO A 322 -11.56 12.57 10.31
CA PRO A 322 -12.41 11.37 10.46
C PRO A 322 -11.54 10.13 10.75
N PRO A 323 -12.01 9.22 11.61
CA PRO A 323 -11.28 7.97 11.88
C PRO A 323 -11.21 7.04 10.66
N ARG A 324 -12.17 7.17 9.72
CA ARG A 324 -12.26 6.35 8.51
C ARG A 324 -12.61 7.21 7.29
N VAL A 325 -11.96 6.90 6.17
CA VAL A 325 -12.30 7.44 4.84
C VAL A 325 -12.58 6.24 3.94
N LEU A 326 -13.86 6.08 3.54
CA LEU A 326 -14.31 4.99 2.69
C LEU A 326 -14.12 5.36 1.21
N MET A 327 -13.37 4.52 0.49
CA MET A 327 -13.14 4.63 -0.94
C MET A 327 -14.08 3.69 -1.70
N GLN A 328 -14.63 4.16 -2.82
CA GLN A 328 -15.67 3.41 -3.55
C GLN A 328 -15.05 2.46 -4.57
N PRO A 329 -15.41 1.14 -4.50
CA PRO A 329 -15.00 0.17 -5.50
C PRO A 329 -15.81 0.26 -6.79
N LYS A 330 -15.28 -0.36 -7.86
CA LYS A 330 -15.99 -0.56 -9.13
C LYS A 330 -15.84 -2.00 -9.61
N LEU A 331 -16.87 -2.58 -10.18
CA LEU A 331 -16.75 -3.84 -10.90
C LEU A 331 -16.20 -3.58 -12.30
N ILE A 332 -15.20 -4.34 -12.69
CA ILE A 332 -14.62 -4.37 -14.03
C ILE A 332 -14.91 -5.75 -14.61
N VAL A 333 -15.84 -5.80 -15.55
CA VAL A 333 -16.23 -7.05 -16.22
C VAL A 333 -15.30 -7.31 -17.37
N ARG A 334 -14.74 -8.53 -17.43
CA ARG A 334 -13.86 -9.02 -18.47
C ARG A 334 -14.24 -10.46 -18.86
N GLU A 335 -13.31 -11.21 -19.41
CA GLU A 335 -13.56 -12.53 -20.02
C GLU A 335 -13.70 -13.68 -18.99
N SER A 336 -13.21 -13.52 -17.75
CA SER A 336 -13.19 -14.63 -16.78
C SER A 336 -14.56 -14.97 -16.17
N THR A 337 -15.64 -14.28 -16.59
CA THR A 337 -16.99 -14.57 -16.16
C THR A 337 -17.95 -14.66 -17.34
N GLN A 338 -18.93 -15.56 -17.26
CA GLN A 338 -20.02 -15.68 -18.21
C GLN A 338 -21.33 -16.08 -17.52
N LYS A 339 -22.44 -16.00 -18.21
CA LYS A 339 -23.73 -16.54 -17.70
C LYS A 339 -23.69 -18.07 -17.65
N VAL A 340 -24.30 -18.63 -16.63
CA VAL A 340 -24.48 -20.09 -16.52
C VAL A 340 -25.29 -20.57 -17.74
N ARG A 341 -24.78 -21.57 -18.46
CA ARG A 341 -25.51 -22.19 -19.57
C ARG A 341 -26.67 -23.01 -19.04
N ALA A 342 -27.88 -22.77 -19.52
CA ALA A 342 -29.02 -23.61 -19.24
C ALA A 342 -28.73 -25.04 -19.75
N GLY A 343 -28.64 -26.00 -18.84
CA GLY A 343 -28.45 -27.42 -19.19
C GLY A 343 -27.06 -28.01 -19.00
N SER A 344 -26.09 -27.30 -18.41
CA SER A 344 -24.79 -27.91 -18.05
C SER A 344 -24.94 -28.84 -16.83
N LYS A 345 -25.47 -30.04 -17.05
CA LYS A 345 -25.23 -31.17 -16.15
C LYS A 345 -23.72 -31.46 -16.28
N HIS A 346 -22.97 -31.29 -15.21
CA HIS A 346 -21.56 -31.74 -15.18
C HIS A 346 -21.50 -33.18 -15.64
N ARG A 347 -20.91 -33.44 -16.80
CA ARG A 347 -20.53 -34.78 -17.21
C ARG A 347 -19.33 -35.15 -16.34
N HIS A 348 -19.60 -35.79 -15.22
CA HIS A 348 -18.58 -36.54 -14.49
C HIS A 348 -18.54 -37.94 -15.15
N ALA A 349 -17.49 -38.22 -15.91
CA ALA A 349 -17.00 -39.57 -16.20
C ALA A 349 -15.74 -39.77 -15.34
#